data_a79c2c062631dc065ae0bcb36a33d353
#
_entry.id   a79c2c062631dc065ae0bcb36a33d353
#
_cell.length_a   1.000
_cell.length_b   1.000
_cell.length_c   1.000
_cell.angle_alpha   90.00
_cell.angle_beta   90.00
_cell.angle_gamma   90.00
#
_symmetry.space_group_name_H-M   'P 1'
#
loop_
_entity.id
_entity.type
_entity.pdbx_description
1 polymer ?
#
loop_
_entity_poly.entity_id
_entity_poly.type
_entity_poly.pdbx_seq_one_letter_code
_entity_poly.pdbx_strand_id
1 'polypeptide(L)'
;WYEDHVVKGDPNYKKNLDLLEQNNDLIDQYFITTSPDVIKSKITKSKINFLPIPVDPNIENGHFYESKKENDLFFALSNGVNYGKLKKNSHDERSFFINKLISLSNDKIKFNVLGLYGEQPKWNYDFYDELMLSKTALNLSRGGPNKYASSNRIATLIGNGVLTAIDENVQYQDFFNNGEII
;
A
#
# COMPACT_ATOMS: atom_id res chain seq x y z
N TRP A 1 2.45 7.79 -17.00
CA TRP A 1 2.41 7.28 -15.64
C TRP A 1 1.04 6.71 -15.30
N TYR A 2 1.00 5.44 -14.95
CA TYR A 2 -0.24 4.80 -14.51
C TYR A 2 0.00 4.14 -13.17
N GLU A 3 -0.71 4.60 -12.15
CA GLU A 3 -0.80 3.92 -10.87
C GLU A 3 -1.76 2.72 -11.01
N ASP A 4 -1.56 1.68 -10.26
CA ASP A 4 -2.37 0.50 -9.89
C ASP A 4 -3.58 0.06 -10.76
N HIS A 5 -4.02 0.86 -11.71
CA HIS A 5 -5.29 0.65 -12.43
C HIS A 5 -5.22 -0.37 -13.57
N VAL A 6 -4.05 -0.95 -13.81
CA VAL A 6 -3.86 -2.00 -14.85
C VAL A 6 -3.82 -3.39 -14.25
N VAL A 7 -4.21 -3.52 -13.00
CA VAL A 7 -4.21 -4.76 -12.25
C VAL A 7 -5.57 -5.44 -12.37
N LYS A 8 -5.56 -6.73 -12.69
CA LYS A 8 -6.77 -7.54 -12.81
C LYS A 8 -7.54 -7.53 -11.48
N GLY A 9 -8.81 -7.13 -11.54
CA GLY A 9 -9.67 -6.96 -10.36
C GLY A 9 -10.02 -5.51 -10.06
N ASP A 10 -9.25 -4.54 -10.58
CA ASP A 10 -9.62 -3.13 -10.51
C ASP A 10 -10.83 -2.86 -11.45
N PRO A 11 -11.83 -2.09 -11.00
CA PRO A 11 -13.00 -1.74 -11.83
C PRO A 11 -12.65 -1.03 -13.15
N ASN A 12 -11.52 -0.33 -13.17
CA ASN A 12 -11.04 0.41 -14.34
C ASN A 12 -10.03 -0.38 -15.18
N TYR A 13 -9.70 -1.62 -14.79
CA TYR A 13 -8.66 -2.42 -15.43
C TYR A 13 -8.78 -2.44 -16.97
N LYS A 14 -9.96 -2.81 -17.48
CA LYS A 14 -10.17 -2.93 -18.92
C LYS A 14 -9.99 -1.58 -19.63
N LYS A 15 -10.61 -0.52 -19.09
CA LYS A 15 -10.53 0.84 -19.65
C LYS A 15 -9.08 1.33 -19.71
N ASN A 16 -8.32 1.13 -18.63
CA ASN A 16 -6.94 1.59 -18.55
C ASN A 16 -6.01 0.76 -19.43
N LEU A 17 -6.26 -0.55 -19.53
CA LEU A 17 -5.53 -1.42 -20.44
C LEU A 17 -5.78 -1.05 -21.91
N ASP A 18 -7.03 -0.85 -22.30
CA ASP A 18 -7.40 -0.42 -23.65
C ASP A 18 -6.73 0.93 -24.01
N LEU A 19 -6.68 1.86 -23.05
CA LEU A 19 -6.02 3.15 -23.23
C LEU A 19 -4.51 3.02 -23.44
N LEU A 20 -3.86 2.17 -22.66
CA LEU A 20 -2.44 1.88 -22.82
C LEU A 20 -2.15 1.23 -24.18
N GLU A 21 -2.95 0.24 -24.59
CA GLU A 21 -2.77 -0.45 -25.87
C GLU A 21 -3.00 0.48 -27.05
N GLN A 22 -3.98 1.38 -26.99
CA GLN A 22 -4.25 2.37 -28.05
C GLN A 22 -3.12 3.38 -28.23
N ASN A 23 -2.41 3.71 -27.16
CA ASN A 23 -1.30 4.68 -27.19
C ASN A 23 0.09 4.03 -27.28
N ASN A 24 0.16 2.71 -27.42
CA ASN A 24 1.43 1.98 -27.40
C ASN A 24 2.46 2.48 -28.41
N ASP A 25 2.03 2.92 -29.59
CA ASP A 25 2.93 3.40 -30.64
C ASP A 25 3.45 4.82 -30.38
N LEU A 26 2.82 5.55 -29.46
CA LEU A 26 3.19 6.90 -29.07
C LEU A 26 4.09 6.93 -27.82
N ILE A 27 4.29 5.80 -27.16
CA ILE A 27 4.99 5.70 -25.88
C ILE A 27 6.21 4.83 -26.02
N ASP A 28 7.38 5.39 -25.72
CA ASP A 28 8.65 4.66 -25.75
C ASP A 28 8.84 3.75 -24.55
N GLN A 29 8.48 4.23 -23.35
CA GLN A 29 8.65 3.52 -22.09
C GLN A 29 7.47 3.74 -21.14
N TYR A 30 7.05 2.67 -20.49
CA TYR A 30 6.07 2.70 -19.39
C TYR A 30 6.76 2.47 -18.06
N PHE A 31 6.36 3.23 -17.06
CA PHE A 31 6.77 3.02 -15.67
C PHE A 31 5.54 2.72 -14.83
N ILE A 32 5.58 1.61 -14.14
CA ILE A 32 4.43 1.11 -13.37
C ILE A 32 4.85 0.76 -11.94
N THR A 33 3.92 0.83 -11.04
CA THR A 33 4.12 0.59 -9.60
C THR A 33 3.95 -0.88 -9.19
N THR A 34 3.94 -1.79 -10.17
CA THR A 34 3.89 -3.24 -9.97
C THR A 34 4.90 -3.93 -10.90
N SER A 35 5.16 -5.22 -10.70
CA SER A 35 6.00 -5.97 -11.63
C SER A 35 5.40 -5.97 -13.05
N PRO A 36 6.20 -5.76 -14.09
CA PRO A 36 5.76 -5.89 -15.49
C PRO A 36 5.08 -7.23 -15.81
N ASP A 37 5.40 -8.28 -15.07
CA ASP A 37 4.86 -9.62 -15.28
C ASP A 37 3.39 -9.75 -14.95
N VAL A 38 2.84 -8.84 -14.14
CA VAL A 38 1.40 -8.85 -13.78
C VAL A 38 0.53 -8.27 -14.88
N ILE A 39 1.13 -7.51 -15.81
CA ILE A 39 0.40 -6.92 -16.94
C ILE A 39 0.26 -7.94 -18.06
N LYS A 40 -0.97 -8.32 -18.32
CA LYS A 40 -1.35 -9.16 -19.47
C LYS A 40 -1.90 -8.28 -20.59
N SER A 41 -1.03 -7.68 -21.35
CA SER A 41 -1.39 -6.79 -22.46
C SER A 41 -0.65 -7.17 -23.74
N LYS A 42 -1.03 -6.53 -24.85
CA LYS A 42 -0.32 -6.61 -26.13
C LYS A 42 0.93 -5.72 -26.17
N ILE A 43 1.15 -4.92 -25.13
CA ILE A 43 2.32 -4.07 -24.99
C ILE A 43 3.57 -4.95 -24.90
N THR A 44 4.59 -4.61 -25.65
CA THR A 44 5.87 -5.31 -25.58
C THR A 44 6.47 -5.14 -24.18
N LYS A 45 6.71 -6.24 -23.47
CA LYS A 45 7.21 -6.22 -22.08
C LYS A 45 8.49 -5.42 -21.90
N SER A 46 9.36 -5.36 -22.91
CA SER A 46 10.60 -4.56 -22.88
C SER A 46 10.37 -3.05 -22.77
N LYS A 47 9.15 -2.59 -23.03
CA LYS A 47 8.77 -1.17 -22.84
C LYS A 47 8.25 -0.89 -21.43
N ILE A 48 7.99 -1.90 -20.60
CA ILE A 48 7.38 -1.75 -19.30
C ILE A 48 8.45 -1.94 -18.22
N ASN A 49 8.61 -0.93 -17.39
CA ASN A 49 9.59 -0.91 -16.31
C ASN A 49 8.88 -0.78 -14.97
N PHE A 50 9.40 -1.48 -13.97
CA PHE A 50 8.98 -1.27 -12.59
C PHE A 50 9.63 0.01 -12.06
N LEU A 51 8.81 0.86 -11.45
CA LEU A 51 9.26 2.03 -10.70
C LEU A 51 8.39 2.16 -9.45
N PRO A 52 8.94 1.86 -8.27
CA PRO A 52 8.20 2.03 -7.03
C PRO A 52 7.85 3.49 -6.79
N ILE A 53 6.84 3.73 -5.96
CA ILE A 53 6.59 5.07 -5.45
C ILE A 53 7.82 5.50 -4.64
N PRO A 54 8.49 6.60 -5.03
CA PRO A 54 9.71 7.03 -4.37
C PRO A 54 9.41 7.59 -2.97
N VAL A 55 10.37 7.44 -2.09
CA VAL A 55 10.43 8.19 -0.84
C VAL A 55 10.99 9.60 -1.15
N ASP A 56 10.32 10.63 -0.71
CA ASP A 56 10.85 12.00 -0.73
C ASP A 56 11.47 12.34 0.63
N PRO A 57 12.80 12.46 0.75
CA PRO A 57 13.45 12.71 2.03
C PRO A 57 13.16 14.10 2.61
N ASN A 58 12.52 14.99 1.86
CA ASN A 58 12.06 16.28 2.40
C ASN A 58 10.65 16.16 3.03
N ILE A 59 9.93 15.10 2.74
CA ILE A 59 8.59 14.84 3.27
C ILE A 59 8.64 13.69 4.28
N GLU A 60 9.20 12.54 3.88
CA GLU A 60 9.35 11.36 4.71
C GLU A 60 10.69 11.40 5.46
N ASN A 61 10.79 12.25 6.48
CA ASN A 61 12.00 12.49 7.27
C ASN A 61 11.76 12.45 8.80
N GLY A 62 10.68 11.82 9.21
CA GLY A 62 10.21 11.84 10.59
C GLY A 62 11.09 11.07 11.58
N HIS A 63 11.96 10.16 11.12
CA HIS A 63 12.79 9.31 11.98
C HIS A 63 12.00 8.68 13.13
N PHE A 64 10.81 8.17 12.82
CA PHE A 64 9.83 7.74 13.83
C PHE A 64 10.34 6.62 14.75
N TYR A 65 11.37 5.88 14.35
CA TYR A 65 12.03 4.89 15.21
C TYR A 65 12.60 5.50 16.51
N GLU A 66 12.89 6.79 16.53
CA GLU A 66 13.40 7.51 17.72
C GLU A 66 12.27 7.94 18.67
N SER A 67 11.02 7.90 18.23
CA SER A 67 9.88 8.38 19.00
C SER A 67 9.49 7.40 20.11
N LYS A 68 8.92 7.95 21.21
CA LYS A 68 8.28 7.12 22.23
C LYS A 68 7.12 6.33 21.61
N LYS A 69 7.10 5.02 21.83
CA LYS A 69 6.08 4.13 21.31
C LYS A 69 4.98 3.87 22.33
N GLU A 70 3.75 3.98 21.87
CA GLU A 70 2.54 3.74 22.67
C GLU A 70 1.73 2.56 22.15
N ASN A 71 1.90 2.21 20.87
CA ASN A 71 1.20 1.12 20.21
C ASN A 71 2.20 0.13 19.62
N ASP A 72 1.77 -1.12 19.45
CA ASP A 72 2.61 -2.15 18.84
C ASP A 72 2.43 -2.17 17.32
N LEU A 73 1.20 -2.04 16.83
CA LEU A 73 0.91 -2.12 15.41
C LEU A 73 -0.05 -1.03 14.95
N PHE A 74 0.34 -0.36 13.86
CA PHE A 74 -0.46 0.65 13.15
C PHE A 74 -1.05 0.09 11.87
N PHE A 75 -2.30 0.43 11.61
CA PHE A 75 -2.93 0.21 10.33
C PHE A 75 -3.95 1.31 10.01
N ALA A 76 -3.97 1.79 8.77
CA ALA A 76 -4.91 2.82 8.36
C ALA A 76 -5.62 2.46 7.06
N LEU A 77 -6.93 2.66 7.05
CA LEU A 77 -7.78 2.61 5.87
C LEU A 77 -8.36 3.98 5.58
N SER A 78 -8.36 4.37 4.31
CA SER A 78 -9.14 5.49 3.81
C SER A 78 -10.56 5.02 3.49
N ASN A 79 -11.28 4.53 4.48
CA ASN A 79 -12.56 3.88 4.27
C ASN A 79 -13.65 4.93 4.02
N GLY A 80 -13.97 5.18 2.74
CA GLY A 80 -15.28 5.69 2.35
C GLY A 80 -15.57 7.16 2.60
N VAL A 81 -14.64 7.96 3.07
CA VAL A 81 -14.86 9.41 3.20
C VAL A 81 -14.49 10.08 1.89
N ASN A 82 -15.44 10.26 1.02
CA ASN A 82 -15.46 11.03 -0.24
C ASN A 82 -14.92 10.38 -1.52
N TYR A 83 -13.94 9.50 -1.51
CA TYR A 83 -13.34 8.97 -2.75
C TYR A 83 -13.62 7.51 -3.04
N GLY A 84 -14.25 6.83 -2.16
CA GLY A 84 -14.62 5.46 -2.32
C GLY A 84 -15.69 5.12 -1.32
N LYS A 85 -16.92 5.58 -1.57
CA LYS A 85 -18.04 4.79 -1.05
C LYS A 85 -17.72 3.37 -1.45
N LEU A 86 -17.34 2.55 -0.49
CA LEU A 86 -17.41 1.11 -0.68
C LEU A 86 -18.75 0.87 -1.35
N LYS A 87 -18.74 0.31 -2.55
CA LYS A 87 -19.99 -0.01 -3.23
C LYS A 87 -20.83 -0.73 -2.18
N LYS A 88 -22.07 -0.29 -2.00
CA LYS A 88 -23.05 -0.89 -1.10
C LYS A 88 -22.86 -2.41 -1.18
N ASN A 89 -22.48 -3.05 -0.07
CA ASN A 89 -22.17 -4.47 0.06
C ASN A 89 -20.76 -4.97 -0.38
N SER A 90 -19.79 -4.14 -0.66
CA SER A 90 -18.41 -4.61 -0.79
C SER A 90 -17.70 -4.50 0.55
N HIS A 91 -17.32 -5.63 1.12
CA HIS A 91 -16.43 -5.66 2.28
C HIS A 91 -15.00 -5.45 1.80
N ASP A 92 -14.27 -4.57 2.49
CA ASP A 92 -12.83 -4.47 2.29
C ASP A 92 -12.17 -5.70 2.96
N GLU A 93 -11.53 -6.55 2.18
CA GLU A 93 -10.87 -7.77 2.66
C GLU A 93 -9.84 -7.50 3.75
N ARG A 94 -9.22 -6.32 3.72
CA ARG A 94 -8.27 -5.89 4.74
C ARG A 94 -8.91 -5.75 6.12
N SER A 95 -10.17 -5.31 6.18
CA SER A 95 -10.93 -5.25 7.43
C SER A 95 -11.09 -6.63 8.07
N PHE A 96 -11.36 -7.64 7.24
CA PHE A 96 -11.46 -9.02 7.72
C PHE A 96 -10.13 -9.53 8.27
N PHE A 97 -9.03 -9.24 7.58
CA PHE A 97 -7.69 -9.61 8.04
C PHE A 97 -7.35 -8.95 9.38
N ILE A 98 -7.60 -7.65 9.52
CA ILE A 98 -7.36 -6.91 10.76
C ILE A 98 -8.20 -7.47 11.91
N ASN A 99 -9.48 -7.73 11.68
CA ASN A 99 -10.35 -8.35 12.69
C ASN A 99 -9.79 -9.69 13.19
N LYS A 100 -9.34 -10.53 12.26
CA LYS A 100 -8.74 -11.83 12.58
C LYS A 100 -7.44 -11.65 13.39
N LEU A 101 -6.58 -10.72 12.97
CA LEU A 101 -5.32 -10.44 13.65
C LEU A 101 -5.55 -9.97 15.09
N ILE A 102 -6.50 -9.05 15.31
CA ILE A 102 -6.87 -8.57 16.63
C ILE A 102 -7.39 -9.74 17.50
N SER A 103 -8.28 -10.56 16.96
CA SER A 103 -8.84 -11.70 17.71
C SER A 103 -7.79 -12.74 18.11
N LEU A 104 -6.75 -12.93 17.28
CA LEU A 104 -5.66 -13.88 17.55
C LEU A 104 -4.62 -13.32 18.55
N SER A 105 -4.55 -12.01 18.71
CA SER A 105 -3.59 -11.37 19.60
C SER A 105 -3.88 -11.58 21.09
N ASN A 106 -5.12 -11.94 21.45
CA ASN A 106 -5.57 -12.13 22.84
C ASN A 106 -5.16 -10.94 23.74
N ASP A 107 -5.39 -9.73 23.29
CA ASP A 107 -5.05 -8.47 23.97
C ASP A 107 -3.56 -8.24 24.30
N LYS A 108 -2.67 -9.05 23.73
CA LYS A 108 -1.23 -8.91 23.94
C LYS A 108 -0.59 -7.84 23.05
N ILE A 109 -1.30 -7.42 22.01
CA ILE A 109 -0.83 -6.44 21.03
C ILE A 109 -1.74 -5.22 21.10
N LYS A 110 -1.16 -4.06 21.29
CA LYS A 110 -1.89 -2.79 21.25
C LYS A 110 -1.95 -2.27 19.83
N PHE A 111 -3.15 -2.28 19.26
CA PHE A 111 -3.41 -1.80 17.89
C PHE A 111 -3.78 -0.32 17.88
N ASN A 112 -3.29 0.39 16.87
CA ASN A 112 -3.78 1.69 16.45
C ASN A 112 -4.33 1.54 15.03
N VAL A 113 -5.66 1.54 14.90
CA VAL A 113 -6.34 1.28 13.62
C VAL A 113 -7.23 2.45 13.25
N LEU A 114 -6.88 3.14 12.18
CA LEU A 114 -7.66 4.26 11.64
C LEU A 114 -8.56 3.82 10.48
N GLY A 115 -9.73 4.41 10.38
CA GLY A 115 -10.71 4.12 9.33
C GLY A 115 -11.53 2.83 9.55
N LEU A 116 -11.47 2.23 10.74
CA LEU A 116 -12.26 1.08 11.18
C LEU A 116 -12.79 1.31 12.59
N TYR A 117 -13.77 0.52 13.01
CA TYR A 117 -14.34 0.50 14.38
C TYR A 117 -14.88 1.84 14.87
N GLY A 118 -15.34 2.69 13.95
CA GLY A 118 -15.82 4.03 14.28
C GLY A 118 -14.75 5.11 14.33
N GLU A 119 -13.46 4.73 14.30
CA GLU A 119 -12.37 5.66 14.19
C GLU A 119 -12.31 6.25 12.78
N GLN A 120 -12.19 7.59 12.71
CA GLN A 120 -12.11 8.30 11.45
C GLN A 120 -10.73 8.12 10.80
N PRO A 121 -10.64 8.08 9.46
CA PRO A 121 -9.36 8.21 8.77
C PRO A 121 -8.71 9.54 9.12
N LYS A 122 -7.39 9.53 9.26
CA LYS A 122 -6.58 10.73 9.45
C LYS A 122 -5.68 10.97 8.24
N TRP A 123 -5.30 12.22 8.02
CA TRP A 123 -4.56 12.66 6.85
C TRP A 123 -3.44 13.61 7.26
N ASN A 124 -2.42 13.75 6.41
CA ASN A 124 -1.31 14.67 6.62
C ASN A 124 -0.67 14.53 8.02
N TYR A 125 -0.50 15.62 8.75
CA TYR A 125 0.15 15.64 10.06
C TYR A 125 -0.55 14.75 11.09
N ASP A 126 -1.88 14.74 11.13
CA ASP A 126 -2.62 13.88 12.06
C ASP A 126 -2.35 12.39 11.83
N PHE A 127 -2.10 11.99 10.55
CA PHE A 127 -1.70 10.63 10.22
C PHE A 127 -0.28 10.34 10.71
N TYR A 128 0.66 11.27 10.54
CA TYR A 128 2.03 11.11 11.00
C TYR A 128 2.11 11.05 12.54
N ASP A 129 1.32 11.88 13.23
CA ASP A 129 1.25 11.87 14.69
C ASP A 129 0.82 10.52 15.24
N GLU A 130 -0.15 9.87 14.60
CA GLU A 130 -0.57 8.53 14.98
C GLU A 130 0.44 7.45 14.60
N LEU A 131 1.04 7.57 13.43
CA LEU A 131 2.02 6.61 12.95
C LEU A 131 3.27 6.57 13.83
N MET A 132 3.79 7.75 14.22
CA MET A 132 5.00 7.85 15.03
C MET A 132 4.90 7.17 16.39
N LEU A 133 3.69 7.02 16.93
CA LEU A 133 3.43 6.37 18.22
C LEU A 133 3.48 4.83 18.13
N SER A 134 3.64 4.24 16.95
CA SER A 134 3.58 2.80 16.76
C SER A 134 4.96 2.19 16.45
N LYS A 135 5.21 0.98 16.97
CA LYS A 135 6.47 0.24 16.75
C LYS A 135 6.57 -0.27 15.32
N THR A 136 5.46 -0.82 14.82
CA THR A 136 5.36 -1.43 13.49
C THR A 136 4.13 -0.92 12.78
N ALA A 137 4.13 -1.02 11.46
CA ALA A 137 2.97 -0.71 10.65
C ALA A 137 2.69 -1.83 9.64
N LEU A 138 1.43 -1.97 9.27
CA LEU A 138 1.00 -2.98 8.32
C LEU A 138 0.66 -2.33 6.97
N ASN A 139 1.30 -2.80 5.91
CA ASN A 139 0.97 -2.43 4.54
C ASN A 139 0.25 -3.57 3.83
N LEU A 140 -1.07 -3.46 3.72
CA LEU A 140 -1.90 -4.41 2.98
C LEU A 140 -2.38 -3.78 1.68
N SER A 141 -2.15 -4.48 0.57
CA SER A 141 -2.66 -4.09 -0.74
C SER A 141 -4.19 -4.22 -0.80
N ARG A 142 -4.83 -3.36 -1.58
CA ARG A 142 -6.24 -3.47 -1.91
C ARG A 142 -6.42 -4.48 -3.04
N GLY A 143 -7.34 -5.40 -2.88
CA GLY A 143 -7.50 -6.50 -3.83
C GLY A 143 -6.36 -7.47 -3.76
N GLY A 144 -6.12 -8.56 -4.06
CA GLY A 144 -4.99 -9.50 -3.84
C GLY A 144 -3.62 -8.86 -4.05
N PRO A 145 -2.61 -9.33 -3.35
CA PRO A 145 -1.26 -8.82 -3.48
C PRO A 145 -0.72 -9.09 -4.89
N ASN A 146 -0.23 -8.06 -5.54
CA ASN A 146 0.47 -8.17 -6.81
C ASN A 146 1.96 -8.05 -6.58
N LYS A 147 2.75 -8.81 -7.33
CA LYS A 147 4.20 -8.74 -7.26
C LYS A 147 4.66 -7.28 -7.42
N TYR A 148 5.48 -6.81 -6.49
CA TYR A 148 6.04 -5.46 -6.41
C TYR A 148 5.02 -4.33 -6.29
N ALA A 149 3.79 -4.62 -5.83
CA ALA A 149 2.79 -3.56 -5.65
C ALA A 149 3.33 -2.48 -4.71
N SER A 150 3.58 -1.30 -5.26
CA SER A 150 4.06 -0.12 -4.53
C SER A 150 2.94 0.89 -4.36
N SER A 151 2.85 1.50 -3.20
CA SER A 151 1.84 2.51 -2.87
C SER A 151 2.45 3.66 -2.08
N ASN A 152 1.78 4.81 -2.09
CA ASN A 152 2.20 5.94 -1.26
C ASN A 152 2.34 5.55 0.21
N ARG A 153 1.49 4.65 0.70
CA ARG A 153 1.57 4.17 2.08
C ARG A 153 2.91 3.51 2.37
N ILE A 154 3.39 2.59 1.53
CA ILE A 154 4.66 1.90 1.79
C ILE A 154 5.82 2.89 1.79
N ALA A 155 5.82 3.86 0.86
CA ALA A 155 6.84 4.92 0.83
C ALA A 155 6.82 5.74 2.13
N THR A 156 5.62 6.15 2.58
CA THR A 156 5.47 6.91 3.83
C THR A 156 5.92 6.10 5.06
N LEU A 157 5.56 4.82 5.15
CA LEU A 157 5.94 3.99 6.31
C LEU A 157 7.45 3.79 6.39
N ILE A 158 8.05 3.33 5.30
CA ILE A 158 9.49 3.03 5.25
C ILE A 158 10.32 4.32 5.31
N GLY A 159 9.91 5.35 4.57
CA GLY A 159 10.63 6.63 4.51
C GLY A 159 10.71 7.33 5.86
N ASN A 160 9.69 7.20 6.69
CA ASN A 160 9.71 7.74 8.06
C ASN A 160 10.34 6.77 9.10
N GLY A 161 10.92 5.66 8.66
CA GLY A 161 11.65 4.74 9.53
C GLY A 161 10.73 3.89 10.41
N VAL A 162 9.56 3.50 9.92
CA VAL A 162 8.66 2.58 10.63
C VAL A 162 8.90 1.15 10.12
N LEU A 163 9.15 0.22 11.03
CA LEU A 163 9.24 -1.19 10.68
C LEU A 163 7.92 -1.66 10.06
N THR A 164 7.97 -2.07 8.79
CA THR A 164 6.76 -2.29 8.00
C THR A 164 6.58 -3.76 7.67
N ALA A 165 5.44 -4.32 8.09
CA ALA A 165 5.00 -5.64 7.69
C ALA A 165 4.30 -5.57 6.32
N ILE A 166 4.73 -6.42 5.40
CA ILE A 166 4.27 -6.46 4.02
C ILE A 166 3.88 -7.90 3.67
N ASP A 167 2.79 -8.07 2.90
CA ASP A 167 2.41 -9.39 2.41
C ASP A 167 3.54 -10.02 1.58
N GLU A 168 3.96 -11.25 1.93
CA GLU A 168 5.06 -11.95 1.27
C GLU A 168 4.86 -12.13 -0.24
N ASN A 169 3.61 -12.21 -0.71
CA ASN A 169 3.29 -12.34 -2.12
C ASN A 169 3.61 -11.06 -2.92
N VAL A 170 3.82 -9.95 -2.25
CA VAL A 170 4.33 -8.72 -2.89
C VAL A 170 5.80 -8.84 -3.28
N GLN A 171 6.54 -9.78 -2.66
CA GLN A 171 7.95 -10.08 -2.96
C GLN A 171 8.90 -8.88 -2.80
N TYR A 172 8.64 -8.01 -1.82
CA TYR A 172 9.51 -6.88 -1.51
C TYR A 172 10.86 -7.32 -0.91
N GLN A 173 10.95 -8.53 -0.39
CA GLN A 173 12.21 -9.16 0.01
C GLN A 173 13.26 -9.21 -1.11
N ASP A 174 12.87 -9.05 -2.37
CA ASP A 174 13.80 -8.93 -3.49
C ASP A 174 14.60 -7.61 -3.47
N PHE A 175 14.14 -6.61 -2.70
CA PHE A 175 14.73 -5.26 -2.62
C PHE A 175 15.35 -4.94 -1.25
N PHE A 176 15.11 -5.77 -0.25
CA PHE A 176 15.54 -5.52 1.13
C PHE A 176 16.34 -6.71 1.67
N ASN A 177 17.25 -6.42 2.58
CA ASN A 177 17.95 -7.47 3.30
C ASN A 177 17.08 -8.07 4.42
N ASN A 178 17.45 -9.25 4.89
CA ASN A 178 16.78 -9.89 6.02
C ASN A 178 16.75 -8.96 7.25
N GLY A 179 15.57 -8.70 7.77
CA GLY A 179 15.35 -7.87 8.95
C GLY A 179 15.10 -6.39 8.68
N GLU A 180 15.17 -5.93 7.41
CA GLU A 180 14.79 -4.55 7.05
C GLU A 180 13.27 -4.39 6.87
N ILE A 181 12.59 -5.48 6.55
CA ILE A 181 11.12 -5.59 6.49
C ILE A 181 10.66 -6.90 7.14
N ILE A 182 9.40 -6.99 7.49
CA ILE A 182 8.74 -8.18 8.04
C ILE A 182 7.44 -8.49 7.30
#